data_2cbdd433c63eb3612b928cac32e27889
#
_entry.id   2cbdd433c63eb3612b928cac32e27889
#
_cell.length_a   1.000
_cell.length_b   1.000
_cell.length_c   1.000
_cell.angle_alpha   90.00
_cell.angle_beta   90.00
_cell.angle_gamma   90.00
#
_symmetry.space_group_name_H-M   'P 1'
#
loop_
_entity.id
_entity.type
_entity.pdbx_description
1 polymer ?
#
loop_
_entity_poly.entity_id
_entity_poly.type
_entity_poly.pdbx_seq_one_letter_code
_entity_poly.pdbx_strand_id
1 'polypeptide(L)'
;MVGENDRISSFINSLDVGNLPFLDEMERQALEDQVPIIRKDTQALLKFLLAMNKPKNILEVGCAIGFSALLMGYYSEPDTKITTIEKFEKRIPIARDNFNKYDPDNKITLLEGDATEILKTLSPG
;
A
#
# COMPACT_ATOMS: atom_id res chain seq x y z
N MET A 1 -21.97 -0.83 -21.69
CA MET A 1 -20.98 -1.61 -22.46
C MET A 1 -19.67 -1.68 -21.69
N VAL A 2 -19.14 -2.88 -21.54
CA VAL A 2 -17.88 -3.11 -20.83
C VAL A 2 -16.73 -2.83 -21.78
N GLY A 3 -15.84 -1.90 -21.44
CA GLY A 3 -14.67 -1.58 -22.24
C GLY A 3 -13.58 -2.66 -22.13
N GLU A 4 -12.59 -2.58 -23.01
CA GLU A 4 -11.47 -3.52 -23.01
C GLU A 4 -10.69 -3.50 -21.69
N ASN A 5 -10.47 -2.29 -21.13
CA ASN A 5 -9.81 -2.14 -19.83
C ASN A 5 -10.59 -2.82 -18.71
N ASP A 6 -11.92 -2.78 -18.76
CA ASP A 6 -12.76 -3.44 -17.76
C ASP A 6 -12.65 -4.95 -17.85
N ARG A 7 -12.48 -5.50 -19.07
CA ARG A 7 -12.27 -6.94 -19.25
C ARG A 7 -10.93 -7.39 -18.67
N ILE A 8 -9.88 -6.60 -18.87
CA ILE A 8 -8.55 -6.88 -18.33
C ILE A 8 -8.60 -6.85 -16.83
N SER A 9 -9.20 -5.81 -16.23
CA SER A 9 -9.36 -5.68 -14.79
C SER A 9 -10.17 -6.85 -14.22
N SER A 10 -11.26 -7.23 -14.88
CA SER A 10 -12.07 -8.37 -14.44
C SER A 10 -11.29 -9.68 -14.46
N PHE A 11 -10.46 -9.88 -15.50
CA PHE A 11 -9.63 -11.07 -15.60
C PHE A 11 -8.59 -11.12 -14.46
N ILE A 12 -7.89 -10.01 -14.23
CA ILE A 12 -6.90 -9.93 -13.16
C ILE A 12 -7.56 -10.16 -11.81
N ASN A 13 -8.73 -9.56 -11.57
CA ASN A 13 -9.47 -9.73 -10.32
C ASN A 13 -9.90 -11.17 -10.12
N SER A 14 -10.22 -11.90 -11.19
CA SER A 14 -10.62 -13.30 -11.09
C SER A 14 -9.47 -14.21 -10.66
N LEU A 15 -8.22 -13.76 -10.82
CA LEU A 15 -7.04 -14.50 -10.39
C LEU A 15 -6.68 -14.22 -8.92
N ASP A 16 -7.29 -13.22 -8.32
CA ASP A 16 -7.00 -12.84 -6.95
C ASP A 16 -7.70 -13.80 -5.98
N VAL A 17 -6.91 -14.40 -5.09
CA VAL A 17 -7.40 -15.29 -4.05
C VAL A 17 -7.74 -14.56 -2.74
N GLY A 18 -7.73 -13.22 -2.77
CA GLY A 18 -7.95 -12.39 -1.60
C GLY A 18 -6.68 -12.07 -0.85
N ASN A 19 -6.82 -11.26 0.16
CA ASN A 19 -5.72 -10.85 1.03
C ASN A 19 -5.86 -11.52 2.40
N LEU A 20 -4.90 -11.24 3.27
CA LEU A 20 -5.01 -11.64 4.67
C LEU A 20 -6.23 -10.97 5.30
N PRO A 21 -6.88 -11.60 6.28
CA PRO A 21 -8.14 -11.09 6.84
C PRO A 21 -8.10 -9.63 7.28
N PHE A 22 -6.99 -9.17 7.89
CA PHE A 22 -6.92 -7.77 8.34
C PHE A 22 -6.87 -6.79 7.16
N LEU A 23 -6.24 -7.18 6.05
CA LEU A 23 -6.21 -6.34 4.85
C LEU A 23 -7.61 -6.25 4.20
N ASP A 24 -8.33 -7.36 4.15
CA ASP A 24 -9.68 -7.37 3.64
C ASP A 24 -10.61 -6.50 4.52
N GLU A 25 -10.42 -6.54 5.83
CA GLU A 25 -11.20 -5.70 6.75
C GLU A 25 -10.86 -4.22 6.58
N MET A 26 -9.59 -3.87 6.41
CA MET A 26 -9.19 -2.49 6.14
C MET A 26 -9.81 -1.99 4.83
N GLU A 27 -9.82 -2.83 3.80
CA GLU A 27 -10.42 -2.48 2.52
C GLU A 27 -11.92 -2.25 2.67
N ARG A 28 -12.61 -3.13 3.38
CA ARG A 28 -14.04 -3.00 3.64
C ARG A 28 -14.34 -1.69 4.37
N GLN A 29 -13.58 -1.40 5.42
CA GLN A 29 -13.76 -0.19 6.21
C GLN A 29 -13.50 1.06 5.37
N ALA A 30 -12.45 1.03 4.55
CA ALA A 30 -12.12 2.15 3.68
C ALA A 30 -13.23 2.43 2.66
N LEU A 31 -13.83 1.38 2.09
CA LEU A 31 -14.94 1.52 1.16
C LEU A 31 -16.17 2.12 1.83
N GLU A 32 -16.48 1.69 3.05
CA GLU A 32 -17.58 2.27 3.82
C GLU A 32 -17.33 3.74 4.15
N ASP A 33 -16.13 4.10 4.53
CA ASP A 33 -15.75 5.45 4.92
C ASP A 33 -15.41 6.34 3.73
N GLN A 34 -15.53 5.81 2.51
CA GLN A 34 -15.21 6.52 1.27
C GLN A 34 -13.77 7.03 1.23
N VAL A 35 -12.85 6.27 1.82
CA VAL A 35 -11.40 6.56 1.76
C VAL A 35 -10.83 5.92 0.50
N PRO A 36 -10.15 6.70 -0.36
CA PRO A 36 -9.52 6.12 -1.55
C PRO A 36 -8.41 5.15 -1.19
N ILE A 37 -8.49 3.95 -1.75
CA ILE A 37 -7.40 2.96 -1.67
C ILE A 37 -7.18 2.38 -3.06
N ILE A 38 -6.06 1.70 -3.26
CA ILE A 38 -5.75 1.11 -4.55
C ILE A 38 -6.76 0.01 -4.90
N ARG A 39 -7.06 -0.08 -6.19
CA ARG A 39 -8.04 -1.05 -6.72
C ARG A 39 -7.47 -2.46 -6.69
N LYS A 40 -8.36 -3.45 -6.81
CA LYS A 40 -7.99 -4.87 -6.79
C LYS A 40 -6.98 -5.23 -7.89
N ASP A 41 -7.14 -4.69 -9.08
CA ASP A 41 -6.21 -4.95 -10.18
C ASP A 41 -4.82 -4.38 -9.90
N THR A 42 -4.75 -3.20 -9.28
CA THR A 42 -3.48 -2.61 -8.86
C THR A 42 -2.85 -3.43 -7.72
N GLN A 43 -3.66 -3.92 -6.79
CA GLN A 43 -3.18 -4.79 -5.71
C GLN A 43 -2.54 -6.06 -6.29
N ALA A 44 -3.20 -6.70 -7.26
CA ALA A 44 -2.69 -7.90 -7.90
C ALA A 44 -1.37 -7.63 -8.64
N LEU A 45 -1.29 -6.49 -9.32
CA LEU A 45 -0.07 -6.08 -10.01
C LEU A 45 1.08 -5.85 -9.04
N LEU A 46 0.82 -5.18 -7.92
CA LEU A 46 1.85 -4.96 -6.89
C LEU A 46 2.37 -6.28 -6.33
N LYS A 47 1.49 -7.22 -6.02
CA LYS A 47 1.89 -8.54 -5.52
C LYS A 47 2.80 -9.25 -6.52
N PHE A 48 2.44 -9.18 -7.80
CA PHE A 48 3.23 -9.78 -8.88
C PHE A 48 4.62 -9.14 -8.97
N LEU A 49 4.68 -7.81 -8.97
CA LEU A 49 5.94 -7.08 -9.06
C LEU A 49 6.86 -7.36 -7.84
N LEU A 50 6.27 -7.46 -6.66
CA LEU A 50 7.02 -7.77 -5.45
C LEU A 50 7.62 -9.18 -5.52
N ALA A 51 6.85 -10.14 -6.02
CA ALA A 51 7.31 -11.52 -6.19
C ALA A 51 8.43 -11.63 -7.22
N MET A 52 8.33 -10.85 -8.31
CA MET A 52 9.32 -10.88 -9.39
C MET A 52 10.62 -10.15 -9.04
N ASN A 53 10.50 -8.97 -8.46
CA ASN A 53 11.66 -8.08 -8.27
C ASN A 53 12.32 -8.21 -6.90
N LYS A 54 11.60 -8.71 -5.91
CA LYS A 54 12.09 -8.86 -4.52
C LYS A 54 12.85 -7.63 -4.04
N PRO A 55 12.22 -6.44 -4.06
CA PRO A 55 12.91 -5.19 -3.72
C PRO A 55 13.35 -5.19 -2.26
N LYS A 56 14.49 -4.57 -1.99
CA LYS A 56 14.97 -4.38 -0.62
C LYS A 56 14.42 -3.10 0.01
N ASN A 57 14.19 -2.08 -0.81
CA ASN A 57 13.67 -0.79 -0.36
C ASN A 57 12.54 -0.36 -1.27
N ILE A 58 11.45 0.10 -0.67
CA ILE A 58 10.28 0.60 -1.38
C ILE A 58 10.01 2.02 -0.88
N LEU A 59 9.77 2.94 -1.80
CA LEU A 59 9.33 4.29 -1.48
C LEU A 59 7.94 4.50 -2.03
N GLU A 60 7.02 4.90 -1.14
CA GLU A 60 5.64 5.19 -1.50
C GLU A 60 5.32 6.65 -1.20
N VAL A 61 4.62 7.30 -2.10
CA VAL A 61 4.10 8.66 -1.89
C VAL A 61 2.58 8.58 -1.76
N GLY A 62 2.08 8.98 -0.58
CA GLY A 62 0.64 8.95 -0.31
C GLY A 62 0.17 7.58 0.18
N CYS A 63 0.20 7.36 1.49
CA CYS A 63 -0.23 6.08 2.06
C CYS A 63 -1.70 6.06 2.47
N ALA A 64 -2.37 7.22 2.50
CA ALA A 64 -3.73 7.36 3.02
C ALA A 64 -3.84 6.72 4.41
N ILE A 65 -4.59 5.62 4.57
CA ILE A 65 -4.73 4.93 5.84
C ILE A 65 -3.69 3.83 6.07
N GLY A 66 -2.74 3.67 5.14
CA GLY A 66 -1.66 2.69 5.25
C GLY A 66 -1.92 1.34 4.61
N PHE A 67 -3.02 1.19 3.88
CA PHE A 67 -3.41 -0.09 3.28
C PHE A 67 -2.34 -0.60 2.29
N SER A 68 -1.93 0.21 1.33
CA SER A 68 -0.96 -0.23 0.31
C SER A 68 0.40 -0.54 0.91
N ALA A 69 0.85 0.26 1.89
CA ALA A 69 2.12 0.00 2.56
C ALA A 69 2.10 -1.33 3.31
N LEU A 70 0.99 -1.61 4.02
CA LEU A 70 0.82 -2.88 4.73
C LEU A 70 0.73 -4.06 3.77
N LEU A 71 0.02 -3.90 2.66
CA LEU A 71 -0.05 -4.92 1.62
C LEU A 71 1.34 -5.22 1.07
N MET A 72 2.10 -4.20 0.73
CA MET A 72 3.48 -4.38 0.25
C MET A 72 4.37 -5.01 1.31
N GLY A 73 4.19 -4.64 2.58
CA GLY A 73 4.95 -5.21 3.68
C GLY A 73 4.73 -6.71 3.83
N TYR A 74 3.50 -7.16 3.69
CA TYR A 74 3.17 -8.58 3.83
C TYR A 74 3.57 -9.43 2.64
N TYR A 75 3.55 -8.88 1.43
CA TYR A 75 3.84 -9.63 0.22
C TYR A 75 5.27 -9.43 -0.29
N SER A 76 6.10 -8.68 0.45
CA SER A 76 7.52 -8.52 0.14
C SER A 76 8.38 -9.48 0.97
N GLU A 77 9.69 -9.51 0.67
CA GLU A 77 10.63 -10.32 1.43
C GLU A 77 10.74 -9.81 2.88
N PRO A 78 11.13 -10.70 3.83
CA PRO A 78 11.19 -10.29 5.24
C PRO A 78 12.12 -9.11 5.53
N ASP A 79 13.18 -8.94 4.74
CA ASP A 79 14.15 -7.86 4.93
C ASP A 79 13.84 -6.58 4.15
N THR A 80 12.72 -6.54 3.43
CA THR A 80 12.30 -5.35 2.70
C THR A 80 11.93 -4.23 3.68
N LYS A 81 12.38 -3.02 3.38
CA LYS A 81 12.01 -1.81 4.13
C LYS A 81 11.17 -0.90 3.25
N ILE A 82 10.13 -0.34 3.85
CA ILE A 82 9.19 0.52 3.14
C ILE A 82 9.19 1.90 3.81
N THR A 83 9.42 2.94 3.01
CA THR A 83 9.27 4.31 3.44
C THR A 83 8.06 4.89 2.73
N THR A 84 7.10 5.40 3.49
CA THR A 84 5.90 5.99 2.92
C THR A 84 5.73 7.42 3.42
N ILE A 85 5.25 8.30 2.55
CA ILE A 85 5.13 9.73 2.82
C ILE A 85 3.66 10.10 2.76
N GLU A 86 3.15 10.78 3.79
CA GLU A 86 1.78 11.29 3.81
C GLU A 86 1.77 12.71 4.35
N LYS A 87 1.04 13.59 3.67
CA LYS A 87 0.91 14.99 4.09
C LYS A 87 -0.45 15.34 4.66
N PHE A 88 -1.47 14.51 4.44
CA PHE A 88 -2.83 14.82 4.82
C PHE A 88 -3.03 14.55 6.32
N GLU A 89 -3.09 15.63 7.10
CA GLU A 89 -3.10 15.56 8.57
C GLU A 89 -4.20 14.67 9.15
N LYS A 90 -5.35 14.60 8.50
CA LYS A 90 -6.46 13.79 8.97
C LYS A 90 -6.20 12.29 8.84
N ARG A 91 -5.34 11.89 7.91
CA ARG A 91 -5.05 10.48 7.63
C ARG A 91 -3.81 9.96 8.35
N ILE A 92 -2.88 10.85 8.68
CA ILE A 92 -1.64 10.47 9.36
C ILE A 92 -1.88 9.67 10.64
N PRO A 93 -2.74 10.12 11.58
CA PRO A 93 -2.98 9.34 12.80
C PRO A 93 -3.57 7.96 12.52
N ILE A 94 -4.44 7.85 11.52
CA ILE A 94 -5.07 6.58 11.16
C ILE A 94 -4.02 5.62 10.59
N ALA A 95 -3.17 6.11 9.68
CA ALA A 95 -2.09 5.32 9.12
C ALA A 95 -1.12 4.86 10.21
N ARG A 96 -0.75 5.76 11.12
CA ARG A 96 0.16 5.46 12.23
C ARG A 96 -0.42 4.36 13.12
N ASP A 97 -1.71 4.46 13.47
CA ASP A 97 -2.38 3.44 14.28
C ASP A 97 -2.39 2.09 13.55
N ASN A 98 -2.66 2.08 12.26
CA ASN A 98 -2.65 0.85 11.48
C ASN A 98 -1.25 0.22 11.41
N PHE A 99 -0.20 1.02 11.25
CA PHE A 99 1.17 0.51 11.26
C PHE A 99 1.55 -0.03 12.64
N ASN A 100 1.17 0.65 13.71
CA ASN A 100 1.42 0.16 15.07
C ASN A 100 0.72 -1.19 15.32
N LYS A 101 -0.45 -1.37 14.74
CA LYS A 101 -1.24 -2.57 14.95
C LYS A 101 -0.80 -3.74 14.06
N TYR A 102 -0.44 -3.46 12.81
CA TYR A 102 -0.26 -4.50 11.80
C TYR A 102 1.16 -4.62 11.25
N ASP A 103 2.10 -3.82 11.73
CA ASP A 103 3.52 -3.87 11.30
C ASP A 103 4.42 -4.08 12.52
N PRO A 104 4.33 -5.26 13.18
CA PRO A 104 5.11 -5.50 14.41
C PRO A 104 6.62 -5.51 14.19
N ASP A 105 7.08 -5.82 12.97
CA ASP A 105 8.50 -5.88 12.66
C ASP A 105 9.09 -4.54 12.22
N ASN A 106 8.30 -3.49 12.24
CA ASN A 106 8.72 -2.13 11.87
C ASN A 106 9.34 -2.06 10.47
N LYS A 107 8.75 -2.75 9.50
CA LYS A 107 9.18 -2.66 8.10
C LYS A 107 8.86 -1.31 7.48
N ILE A 108 7.82 -0.64 8.00
CA ILE A 108 7.27 0.59 7.42
C ILE A 108 7.68 1.79 8.25
N THR A 109 8.28 2.79 7.58
CA THR A 109 8.61 4.09 8.16
C THR A 109 7.66 5.12 7.55
N LEU A 110 6.90 5.80 8.39
CA LEU A 110 6.00 6.87 7.96
C LEU A 110 6.68 8.21 8.12
N LEU A 111 6.81 8.95 7.02
CA LEU A 111 7.33 10.32 7.01
C LEU A 111 6.15 11.26 6.77
N GLU A 112 5.97 12.21 7.69
CA GLU A 112 4.88 13.17 7.64
C GLU A 112 5.34 14.43 6.93
N GLY A 113 4.60 14.85 5.90
CA GLY A 113 4.88 16.08 5.20
C GLY A 113 4.71 16.00 3.69
N ASP A 114 5.18 17.04 3.03
CA ASP A 114 5.12 17.16 1.57
C ASP A 114 6.19 16.32 0.92
N ALA A 115 5.80 15.48 -0.04
CA ALA A 115 6.74 14.58 -0.71
C ALA A 115 7.85 15.33 -1.44
N THR A 116 7.54 16.47 -2.05
CA THR A 116 8.53 17.25 -2.77
C THR A 116 9.65 17.70 -1.85
N GLU A 117 9.33 18.13 -0.64
CA GLU A 117 10.32 18.56 0.35
C GLU A 117 11.08 17.39 0.95
N ILE A 118 10.36 16.32 1.29
CA ILE A 118 10.96 15.13 1.91
C ILE A 118 11.92 14.42 0.95
N LEU A 119 11.53 14.28 -0.33
CA LEU A 119 12.37 13.60 -1.32
C LEU A 119 13.74 14.29 -1.50
N LYS A 120 13.83 15.59 -1.25
CA LYS A 120 15.10 16.32 -1.32
C LYS A 120 16.08 15.88 -0.22
N THR A 121 15.56 15.31 0.87
CA THR A 121 16.36 14.90 2.02
C THR A 121 16.76 13.43 1.99
N LEU A 122 16.14 12.63 1.12
CA LEU A 122 16.42 11.20 1.06
C LEU A 122 17.64 10.93 0.18
N SER A 123 18.47 9.99 0.62
CA SER A 123 19.62 9.56 -0.16
C SER A 123 19.19 8.69 -1.34
N PRO A 124 19.77 8.88 -2.53
CA PRO A 124 19.55 7.96 -3.63
C PRO A 124 20.16 6.59 -3.31
N GLY A 125 19.43 5.56 -3.59
CA GLY A 125 19.95 4.20 -3.36
C GLY A 125 19.01 3.22 -2.78
#